data_76ae1320f095c4c273586d6f5a126efc
#
_entry.id   76ae1320f095c4c273586d6f5a126efc
#
_cell.length_a   1.000
_cell.length_b   1.000
_cell.length_c   1.000
_cell.angle_alpha   90.00
_cell.angle_beta   90.00
_cell.angle_gamma   90.00
#
_symmetry.space_group_name_H-M   'P 1'
#
loop_
_entity.id
_entity.type
_entity.pdbx_description
1 polymer ?
#
loop_
_entity_poly.entity_id
_entity_poly.type
_entity_poly.pdbx_seq_one_letter_code
_entity_poly.pdbx_strand_id
1 'polypeptide(L)'
;YTACYEVTKDVLARGYRNIAYMADPPIYRPGCDRLRGFRDACKEFGVTVPQENIFLAPIEDTKPLNAFLHDVARRDVPPKAIINFVRGWDYTMLQALHSAGLRVPEDVYLTGLDDDNTLPNFGYSMQYLPSTIDFSETAAKLLIERVEAGNALPEPERRIFTTHMKPVFERKVTLPKPDAAPTETDEKEK
;
A
#
# COMPACT_ATOMS: atom_id res chain seq x y z
N TYR A 1 -1.99 3.92 9.75
CA TYR A 1 -0.56 3.98 10.06
C TYR A 1 0.05 2.58 10.07
N THR A 2 -0.33 1.74 11.05
CA THR A 2 0.29 0.42 11.30
C THR A 2 0.33 -0.47 10.06
N ALA A 3 -0.76 -0.54 9.32
CA ALA A 3 -0.84 -1.34 8.10
C ALA A 3 0.21 -0.93 7.05
N CYS A 4 0.29 0.36 6.77
CA CYS A 4 1.26 0.87 5.79
C CYS A 4 2.71 0.72 6.27
N TYR A 5 2.95 0.97 7.55
CA TYR A 5 4.25 0.75 8.17
C TYR A 5 4.71 -0.72 8.05
N GLU A 6 3.86 -1.69 8.43
CA GLU A 6 4.20 -3.12 8.39
C GLU A 6 4.41 -3.65 6.97
N VAL A 7 3.57 -3.23 6.00
CA VAL A 7 3.76 -3.60 4.58
C VAL A 7 5.07 -3.04 4.06
N THR A 8 5.36 -1.76 4.32
CA THR A 8 6.60 -1.12 3.89
C THR A 8 7.81 -1.80 4.53
N LYS A 9 7.74 -2.08 5.83
CA LYS A 9 8.78 -2.79 6.58
C LYS A 9 9.06 -4.17 5.99
N ASP A 10 8.02 -4.96 5.66
CA ASP A 10 8.22 -6.27 5.03
C ASP A 10 8.91 -6.16 3.66
N VAL A 11 8.51 -5.21 2.82
CA VAL A 11 9.15 -4.95 1.53
C VAL A 11 10.63 -4.61 1.70
N LEU A 12 10.95 -3.72 2.64
CA LEU A 12 12.34 -3.30 2.92
C LEU A 12 13.16 -4.42 3.56
N ALA A 13 12.56 -5.23 4.46
CA ALA A 13 13.21 -6.39 5.07
C ALA A 13 13.57 -7.48 4.06
N ARG A 14 12.87 -7.53 2.91
CA ARG A 14 13.22 -8.41 1.78
C ARG A 14 14.38 -7.90 0.95
N GLY A 15 14.92 -6.73 1.24
CA GLY A 15 16.07 -6.12 0.55
C GLY A 15 15.71 -5.18 -0.59
N TYR A 16 14.42 -4.87 -0.82
CA TYR A 16 14.06 -3.83 -1.79
C TYR A 16 14.47 -2.46 -1.24
N ARG A 17 15.13 -1.66 -2.07
CA ARG A 17 15.61 -0.30 -1.70
C ARG A 17 15.09 0.75 -2.67
N ASN A 18 15.10 0.47 -3.98
CA ASN A 18 14.46 1.31 -4.98
C ASN A 18 12.98 0.98 -5.05
N ILE A 19 12.17 1.73 -4.31
CA ILE A 19 10.73 1.50 -4.15
C ILE A 19 9.95 2.73 -4.57
N ALA A 20 8.70 2.53 -5.03
CA ALA A 20 7.72 3.58 -5.23
C ALA A 20 6.55 3.44 -4.25
N TYR A 21 5.90 4.54 -3.94
CA TYR A 21 4.74 4.62 -3.08
C TYR A 21 3.57 5.29 -3.78
N MET A 22 2.39 4.68 -3.67
CA MET A 22 1.17 5.18 -4.27
C MET A 22 0.03 5.17 -3.25
N ALA A 23 -0.61 6.32 -3.06
CA ALA A 23 -1.72 6.47 -2.13
C ALA A 23 -2.61 7.67 -2.48
N ASP A 24 -3.74 7.74 -1.79
CA ASP A 24 -4.58 8.95 -1.79
C ASP A 24 -3.80 10.15 -1.25
N PRO A 25 -4.16 11.38 -1.69
CA PRO A 25 -3.58 12.60 -1.12
C PRO A 25 -3.77 12.66 0.40
N PRO A 26 -2.79 13.16 1.16
CA PRO A 26 -2.85 13.22 2.61
C PRO A 26 -3.70 14.41 3.11
N ILE A 27 -4.89 14.60 2.54
CA ILE A 27 -5.87 15.64 2.93
C ILE A 27 -6.82 15.14 4.03
N TYR A 28 -6.96 13.81 4.17
CA TYR A 28 -7.74 13.18 5.22
C TYR A 28 -6.83 12.34 6.13
N ARG A 29 -7.29 12.14 7.37
CA ARG A 29 -6.51 11.40 8.38
C ARG A 29 -5.98 10.05 7.90
N PRO A 30 -6.75 9.19 7.22
CA PRO A 30 -6.21 7.91 6.73
C PRO A 30 -5.03 8.08 5.77
N GLY A 31 -5.09 9.04 4.84
CA GLY A 31 -3.98 9.34 3.92
C GLY A 31 -2.74 9.85 4.65
N CYS A 32 -2.93 10.77 5.62
CA CYS A 32 -1.84 11.27 6.47
C CYS A 32 -1.18 10.13 7.26
N ASP A 33 -1.99 9.28 7.89
CA ASP A 33 -1.48 8.17 8.70
C ASP A 33 -0.75 7.12 7.84
N ARG A 34 -1.24 6.80 6.65
CA ARG A 34 -0.57 5.89 5.70
C ARG A 34 0.79 6.44 5.27
N LEU A 35 0.83 7.69 4.80
CA LEU A 35 2.09 8.33 4.37
C LEU A 35 3.10 8.42 5.52
N ARG A 36 2.65 8.68 6.74
CA ARG A 36 3.50 8.67 7.92
C ARG A 36 4.07 7.26 8.17
N GLY A 37 3.22 6.22 8.14
CA GLY A 37 3.66 4.84 8.30
C GLY A 37 4.72 4.42 7.27
N PHE A 38 4.52 4.80 6.00
CA PHE A 38 5.50 4.59 4.94
C PHE A 38 6.84 5.26 5.24
N ARG A 39 6.82 6.55 5.59
CA ARG A 39 8.04 7.32 5.88
C ARG A 39 8.79 6.82 7.10
N ASP A 40 8.08 6.43 8.15
CA ASP A 40 8.69 5.92 9.38
C ASP A 40 9.37 4.57 9.14
N ALA A 41 8.77 3.67 8.34
CA ALA A 41 9.40 2.43 7.94
C ALA A 41 10.65 2.66 7.07
N CYS A 42 10.57 3.57 6.10
CA CYS A 42 11.74 3.94 5.29
C CYS A 42 12.88 4.49 6.15
N LYS A 43 12.56 5.35 7.11
CA LYS A 43 13.54 5.92 8.05
C LYS A 43 14.20 4.84 8.90
N GLU A 44 13.46 3.86 9.41
CA GLU A 44 13.99 2.75 10.20
C GLU A 44 15.02 1.93 9.41
N PHE A 45 14.78 1.75 8.11
CA PHE A 45 15.69 1.01 7.23
C PHE A 45 16.75 1.88 6.53
N GLY A 46 16.85 3.16 6.86
CA GLY A 46 17.80 4.08 6.24
C GLY A 46 17.56 4.33 4.75
N VAL A 47 16.32 4.12 4.27
CA VAL A 47 15.98 4.27 2.87
C VAL A 47 15.38 5.65 2.61
N THR A 48 15.97 6.38 1.67
CA THR A 48 15.42 7.64 1.16
C THR A 48 14.70 7.37 -0.15
N VAL A 49 13.40 7.63 -0.18
CA VAL A 49 12.58 7.49 -1.40
C VAL A 49 12.49 8.84 -2.09
N PRO A 50 12.96 8.95 -3.34
CA PRO A 50 12.88 10.18 -4.11
C PRO A 50 11.43 10.64 -4.29
N GLN A 51 11.21 11.95 -4.39
CA GLN A 51 9.85 12.50 -4.52
C GLN A 51 9.15 12.03 -5.80
N GLU A 52 9.89 11.81 -6.87
CA GLU A 52 9.41 11.26 -8.14
C GLU A 52 8.94 9.79 -8.03
N ASN A 53 9.26 9.10 -6.95
CA ASN A 53 8.76 7.75 -6.65
C ASN A 53 7.52 7.77 -5.76
N ILE A 54 7.02 8.95 -5.38
CA ILE A 54 5.86 9.12 -4.52
C ILE A 54 4.71 9.69 -5.34
N PHE A 55 3.68 8.88 -5.57
CA PHE A 55 2.47 9.28 -6.27
C PHE A 55 1.32 9.44 -5.29
N LEU A 56 0.77 10.65 -5.24
CA LEU A 56 -0.36 11.01 -4.39
C LEU A 56 -1.41 11.69 -5.25
N ALA A 57 -2.47 10.97 -5.59
CA ALA A 57 -3.55 11.50 -6.42
C ALA A 57 -4.91 10.97 -5.99
N PRO A 58 -5.98 11.74 -6.18
CA PRO A 58 -7.34 11.28 -5.94
C PRO A 58 -7.73 10.18 -6.92
N ILE A 59 -8.64 9.30 -6.47
CA ILE A 59 -9.06 8.07 -7.17
C ILE A 59 -9.79 8.36 -8.50
N GLU A 60 -10.33 9.56 -8.68
CA GLU A 60 -11.27 9.87 -9.77
C GLU A 60 -10.61 9.98 -11.15
N ASP A 61 -9.30 10.17 -11.23
CA ASP A 61 -8.60 10.33 -12.51
C ASP A 61 -7.44 9.36 -12.67
N THR A 62 -7.57 8.44 -13.64
CA THR A 62 -6.52 7.45 -13.95
C THR A 62 -5.41 7.97 -14.86
N LYS A 63 -5.58 9.14 -15.49
CA LYS A 63 -4.56 9.68 -16.42
C LYS A 63 -3.24 10.02 -15.73
N PRO A 64 -3.24 10.70 -14.56
CA PRO A 64 -1.99 10.94 -13.83
C PRO A 64 -1.32 9.64 -13.38
N LEU A 65 -2.11 8.62 -12.99
CA LEU A 65 -1.60 7.30 -12.65
C LEU A 65 -0.85 6.66 -13.82
N ASN A 66 -1.50 6.60 -14.98
CA ASN A 66 -0.89 6.02 -16.17
C ASN A 66 0.40 6.76 -16.56
N ALA A 67 0.39 8.10 -16.53
CA ALA A 67 1.57 8.91 -16.79
C ALA A 67 2.72 8.60 -15.83
N PHE A 68 2.42 8.51 -14.53
CA PHE A 68 3.40 8.15 -13.51
C PHE A 68 3.98 6.74 -13.73
N LEU A 69 3.14 5.74 -13.96
CA LEU A 69 3.60 4.36 -14.17
C LEU A 69 4.41 4.19 -15.46
N HIS A 70 4.04 4.90 -16.54
CA HIS A 70 4.84 4.93 -17.75
C HIS A 70 6.18 5.64 -17.56
N ASP A 71 6.23 6.71 -16.76
CA ASP A 71 7.48 7.37 -16.42
C ASP A 71 8.39 6.44 -15.61
N VAL A 72 7.84 5.83 -14.56
CA VAL A 72 8.54 4.85 -13.72
C VAL A 72 9.15 3.71 -14.55
N ALA A 73 8.38 3.16 -15.49
CA ALA A 73 8.82 2.03 -16.32
C ALA A 73 9.94 2.39 -17.31
N ARG A 74 10.06 3.65 -17.71
CA ARG A 74 11.06 4.12 -18.68
C ARG A 74 12.38 4.56 -18.06
N ARG A 75 12.49 4.54 -16.74
CA ARG A 75 13.73 4.92 -16.05
C ARG A 75 14.80 3.89 -16.28
N ASP A 76 16.04 4.31 -16.32
CA ASP A 76 17.20 3.41 -16.44
C ASP A 76 17.22 2.36 -15.33
N VAL A 77 16.81 2.75 -14.13
CA VAL A 77 16.66 1.86 -12.97
C VAL A 77 15.25 2.03 -12.39
N PRO A 78 14.27 1.28 -12.89
CA PRO A 78 12.91 1.35 -12.37
C PRO A 78 12.80 0.80 -10.95
N PRO A 79 11.86 1.28 -10.13
CA PRO A 79 11.58 0.70 -8.83
C PRO A 79 11.28 -0.80 -8.91
N LYS A 80 11.86 -1.56 -8.00
CA LYS A 80 11.66 -3.02 -7.90
C LYS A 80 10.45 -3.41 -7.08
N ALA A 81 9.88 -2.47 -6.31
CA ALA A 81 8.63 -2.66 -5.62
C ALA A 81 7.78 -1.38 -5.65
N ILE A 82 6.48 -1.55 -5.78
CA ILE A 82 5.49 -0.49 -5.70
C ILE A 82 4.58 -0.81 -4.52
N ILE A 83 4.58 0.07 -3.52
CA ILE A 83 3.72 -0.02 -2.34
C ILE A 83 2.44 0.75 -2.65
N ASN A 84 1.36 0.00 -2.92
CA ASN A 84 0.06 0.57 -3.28
C ASN A 84 -0.88 0.63 -2.08
N PHE A 85 -1.39 1.82 -1.79
CA PHE A 85 -2.44 2.08 -0.81
C PHE A 85 -3.63 2.83 -1.41
N VAL A 86 -3.83 2.70 -2.74
CA VAL A 86 -5.02 3.19 -3.44
C VAL A 86 -5.96 2.02 -3.68
N ARG A 87 -7.15 2.11 -3.11
CA ARG A 87 -8.17 1.07 -3.25
C ARG A 87 -8.76 1.06 -4.66
N GLY A 88 -8.97 -0.14 -5.21
CA GLY A 88 -9.68 -0.31 -6.49
C GLY A 88 -8.85 -0.01 -7.75
N TRP A 89 -7.56 0.30 -7.60
CA TRP A 89 -6.70 0.59 -8.76
C TRP A 89 -5.81 -0.57 -9.18
N ASP A 90 -5.86 -1.69 -8.47
CA ASP A 90 -4.95 -2.81 -8.69
C ASP A 90 -4.97 -3.29 -10.15
N TYR A 91 -6.17 -3.49 -10.73
CA TYR A 91 -6.30 -3.87 -12.13
C TYR A 91 -5.78 -2.81 -13.10
N THR A 92 -6.10 -1.54 -12.86
CA THR A 92 -5.63 -0.41 -13.68
C THR A 92 -4.11 -0.31 -13.62
N MET A 93 -3.52 -0.52 -12.45
CA MET A 93 -2.07 -0.54 -12.27
C MET A 93 -1.41 -1.69 -13.03
N LEU A 94 -1.97 -2.89 -12.94
CA LEU A 94 -1.47 -4.04 -13.70
C LEU A 94 -1.48 -3.78 -15.20
N GLN A 95 -2.59 -3.24 -15.73
CA GLN A 95 -2.68 -2.90 -17.15
C GLN A 95 -1.67 -1.83 -17.54
N ALA A 96 -1.50 -0.78 -16.72
CA ALA A 96 -0.57 0.31 -17.00
C ALA A 96 0.88 -0.18 -16.96
N LEU A 97 1.27 -0.97 -15.96
CA LEU A 97 2.60 -1.58 -15.86
C LEU A 97 2.89 -2.50 -17.06
N HIS A 98 1.94 -3.36 -17.41
CA HIS A 98 2.07 -4.25 -18.57
C HIS A 98 2.20 -3.45 -19.87
N SER A 99 1.38 -2.42 -20.07
CA SER A 99 1.46 -1.55 -21.25
C SER A 99 2.78 -0.79 -21.33
N ALA A 100 3.41 -0.54 -20.18
CA ALA A 100 4.73 0.09 -20.08
C ALA A 100 5.89 -0.90 -20.23
N GLY A 101 5.60 -2.22 -20.39
CA GLY A 101 6.59 -3.27 -20.60
C GLY A 101 7.11 -3.91 -19.30
N LEU A 102 6.52 -3.61 -18.14
CA LEU A 102 6.87 -4.23 -16.86
C LEU A 102 5.91 -5.37 -16.52
N ARG A 103 6.48 -6.52 -16.22
CA ARG A 103 5.73 -7.70 -15.77
C ARG A 103 5.64 -7.70 -14.25
N VAL A 104 4.46 -8.04 -13.75
CA VAL A 104 4.21 -8.22 -12.33
C VAL A 104 3.93 -9.70 -12.09
N PRO A 105 4.68 -10.39 -11.24
CA PRO A 105 5.68 -9.89 -10.30
C PRO A 105 7.14 -9.94 -10.80
N GLU A 106 7.42 -10.36 -12.04
CA GLU A 106 8.78 -10.71 -12.48
C GLU A 106 9.73 -9.52 -12.49
N ASP A 107 9.25 -8.35 -12.91
CA ASP A 107 10.07 -7.14 -13.04
C ASP A 107 9.84 -6.17 -11.87
N VAL A 108 8.61 -6.14 -11.32
CA VAL A 108 8.22 -5.28 -10.20
C VAL A 108 7.29 -6.00 -9.23
N TYR A 109 7.59 -5.90 -7.95
CA TYR A 109 6.71 -6.37 -6.88
C TYR A 109 5.64 -5.34 -6.57
N LEU A 110 4.37 -5.70 -6.72
CA LEU A 110 3.24 -4.84 -6.41
C LEU A 110 2.56 -5.31 -5.12
N THR A 111 2.39 -4.40 -4.16
CA THR A 111 1.55 -4.65 -2.99
C THR A 111 0.13 -4.16 -3.25
N GLY A 112 -0.87 -4.84 -2.69
CA GLY A 112 -2.28 -4.43 -2.76
C GLY A 112 -2.86 -4.13 -1.38
N LEU A 113 -3.99 -3.45 -1.36
CA LEU A 113 -4.68 -3.09 -0.12
C LEU A 113 -5.82 -4.06 0.22
N ASP A 114 -6.46 -4.64 -0.79
CA ASP A 114 -7.64 -5.47 -0.66
C ASP A 114 -7.40 -6.89 -1.20
N ASP A 115 -8.13 -7.85 -0.62
CA ASP A 115 -8.27 -9.19 -1.17
C ASP A 115 -9.27 -9.14 -2.33
N ASP A 116 -8.77 -8.88 -3.51
CA ASP A 116 -9.55 -9.05 -4.74
C ASP A 116 -9.29 -10.45 -5.30
N ASN A 117 -10.27 -11.34 -5.15
CA ASN A 117 -10.19 -12.71 -5.63
C ASN A 117 -9.96 -12.82 -7.14
N THR A 118 -10.08 -11.74 -7.89
CA THR A 118 -9.78 -11.72 -9.33
C THR A 118 -8.28 -11.59 -9.60
N LEU A 119 -7.53 -10.98 -8.71
CA LEU A 119 -6.12 -10.65 -8.90
C LEU A 119 -5.18 -11.87 -8.89
N PRO A 120 -5.39 -12.94 -8.10
CA PRO A 120 -4.57 -14.15 -8.19
C PRO A 120 -4.55 -14.77 -9.59
N ASN A 121 -5.58 -14.55 -10.38
CA ASN A 121 -5.68 -15.08 -11.75
C ASN A 121 -4.70 -14.37 -12.72
N PHE A 122 -4.16 -13.23 -12.36
CA PHE A 122 -3.16 -12.50 -13.15
C PHE A 122 -1.72 -12.89 -12.79
N GLY A 123 -1.52 -13.75 -11.80
CA GLY A 123 -0.21 -14.29 -11.44
C GLY A 123 0.76 -13.30 -10.79
N TYR A 124 0.26 -12.22 -10.20
CA TYR A 124 1.12 -11.29 -9.48
C TYR A 124 1.04 -11.45 -7.95
N SER A 125 2.09 -11.00 -7.28
CA SER A 125 2.14 -10.98 -5.83
C SER A 125 1.38 -9.78 -5.29
N MET A 126 0.40 -10.04 -4.44
CA MET A 126 -0.34 -9.01 -3.73
C MET A 126 -0.27 -9.24 -2.23
N GLN A 127 -0.19 -8.18 -1.49
CA GLN A 127 -0.34 -8.17 -0.05
C GLN A 127 -1.61 -7.41 0.28
N TYR A 128 -2.43 -7.99 1.12
CA TYR A 128 -3.66 -7.35 1.57
C TYR A 128 -3.79 -7.39 3.08
N LEU A 129 -4.63 -6.52 3.57
CA LEU A 129 -4.80 -6.25 4.99
C LEU A 129 -6.23 -6.60 5.38
N PRO A 130 -6.50 -7.84 5.83
CA PRO A 130 -7.83 -8.16 6.31
C PRO A 130 -8.14 -7.33 7.57
N SER A 131 -9.33 -6.78 7.61
CA SER A 131 -9.86 -6.20 8.84
C SER A 131 -10.20 -7.31 9.83
N THR A 132 -9.77 -7.18 11.08
CA THR A 132 -10.12 -8.12 12.15
C THR A 132 -11.54 -7.89 12.69
N ILE A 133 -12.20 -6.82 12.28
CA ILE A 133 -13.55 -6.45 12.66
C ILE A 133 -14.36 -6.17 11.40
N ASP A 134 -15.50 -6.79 11.29
CA ASP A 134 -16.51 -6.38 10.33
C ASP A 134 -17.13 -5.06 10.77
N PHE A 135 -16.62 -3.96 10.21
CA PHE A 135 -17.12 -2.62 10.48
C PHE A 135 -18.57 -2.44 10.10
N SER A 136 -19.00 -3.07 9.01
CA SER A 136 -20.35 -2.92 8.50
C SER A 136 -21.35 -3.57 9.43
N GLU A 137 -21.06 -4.79 9.87
CA GLU A 137 -21.87 -5.53 10.85
C GLU A 137 -21.92 -4.80 12.18
N THR A 138 -20.76 -4.35 12.69
CA THR A 138 -20.67 -3.63 13.96
C THR A 138 -21.43 -2.31 13.91
N ALA A 139 -21.28 -1.54 12.85
CA ALA A 139 -21.99 -0.28 12.69
C ALA A 139 -23.51 -0.50 12.59
N ALA A 140 -23.95 -1.52 11.82
CA ALA A 140 -25.36 -1.88 11.71
C ALA A 140 -25.96 -2.29 13.06
N LYS A 141 -25.26 -3.13 13.83
CA LYS A 141 -25.73 -3.52 15.18
C LYS A 141 -25.88 -2.32 16.10
N LEU A 142 -24.90 -1.45 16.17
CA LEU A 142 -24.95 -0.24 16.99
C LEU A 142 -26.06 0.71 16.56
N LEU A 143 -26.32 0.83 15.26
CA LEU A 143 -27.42 1.64 14.75
C LEU A 143 -28.79 1.06 15.13
N ILE A 144 -28.98 -0.26 14.98
CA ILE A 144 -30.22 -0.96 15.34
C ILE A 144 -30.48 -0.79 16.84
N GLU A 145 -29.51 -1.09 17.69
CA GLU A 145 -29.60 -0.89 19.15
C GLU A 145 -30.03 0.53 19.50
N ARG A 146 -29.50 1.52 18.82
CA ARG A 146 -29.83 2.93 19.04
C ARG A 146 -31.26 3.26 18.64
N VAL A 147 -31.69 2.76 17.50
CA VAL A 147 -33.08 2.96 16.98
C VAL A 147 -34.08 2.28 17.90
N GLU A 148 -33.83 1.04 18.32
CA GLU A 148 -34.72 0.27 19.19
C GLU A 148 -34.84 0.90 20.60
N ALA A 149 -33.72 1.42 21.12
CA ALA A 149 -33.71 2.09 22.42
C ALA A 149 -34.37 3.49 22.39
N GLY A 150 -34.54 4.08 21.21
CA GLY A 150 -35.11 5.41 21.04
C GLY A 150 -34.41 6.48 21.90
N ASN A 151 -35.21 7.27 22.64
CA ASN A 151 -34.69 8.32 23.54
C ASN A 151 -34.25 7.78 24.92
N ALA A 152 -34.32 6.48 25.15
CA ALA A 152 -33.92 5.88 26.44
C ALA A 152 -32.39 5.80 26.63
N LEU A 153 -31.62 5.85 25.53
CA LEU A 153 -30.17 5.89 25.64
C LEU A 153 -29.69 7.34 25.84
N PRO A 154 -28.72 7.57 26.76
CA PRO A 154 -28.06 8.85 26.87
C PRO A 154 -27.40 9.22 25.56
N GLU A 155 -27.08 10.53 25.39
CA GLU A 155 -26.26 10.99 24.27
C GLU A 155 -25.09 10.03 24.05
N PRO A 156 -24.83 9.59 22.78
CA PRO A 156 -23.82 8.59 22.53
C PRO A 156 -22.47 9.07 22.99
N GLU A 157 -21.93 8.40 24.00
CA GLU A 157 -20.51 8.52 24.24
C GLU A 157 -19.80 8.17 22.94
N ARG A 158 -18.88 9.03 22.53
CA ARG A 158 -18.08 8.84 21.32
C ARG A 158 -17.22 7.58 21.48
N ARG A 159 -17.76 6.44 21.12
CA ARG A 159 -17.02 5.17 21.13
C ARG A 159 -16.06 5.20 19.94
N ILE A 160 -14.77 5.28 20.23
CA ILE A 160 -13.72 5.14 19.23
C ILE A 160 -13.33 3.66 19.19
N PHE A 161 -13.74 2.96 18.14
CA PHE A 161 -13.25 1.61 17.88
C PHE A 161 -11.91 1.74 17.14
N THR A 162 -10.84 1.36 17.81
CA THR A 162 -9.54 1.24 17.16
C THR A 162 -9.36 -0.20 16.72
N THR A 163 -9.30 -0.43 15.42
CA THR A 163 -8.98 -1.74 14.86
C THR A 163 -7.54 -1.75 14.43
N HIS A 164 -6.83 -2.81 14.78
CA HIS A 164 -5.49 -3.04 14.28
C HIS A 164 -5.59 -3.93 13.05
N MET A 165 -5.30 -3.36 11.88
CA MET A 165 -5.14 -4.15 10.65
C MET A 165 -3.78 -4.83 10.71
N LYS A 166 -3.75 -6.16 10.51
CA LYS A 166 -2.51 -6.91 10.35
C LYS A 166 -2.32 -7.25 8.88
N PRO A 167 -1.16 -6.97 8.30
CA PRO A 167 -0.86 -7.44 6.95
C PRO A 167 -0.82 -8.97 6.94
N VAL A 168 -1.43 -9.56 5.93
CA VAL A 168 -1.29 -10.99 5.62
C VAL A 168 -0.46 -11.11 4.36
N PHE A 169 0.70 -11.73 4.50
CA PHE A 169 1.66 -11.89 3.41
C PHE A 169 1.49 -13.26 2.78
N GLU A 170 0.57 -13.40 1.84
CA GLU A 170 0.44 -14.61 1.04
C GLU A 170 1.35 -14.55 -0.19
N ARG A 171 2.23 -15.54 -0.30
CA ARG A 171 3.10 -15.70 -1.46
C ARG A 171 2.58 -16.81 -2.35
N LYS A 172 1.95 -16.43 -3.44
CA LYS A 172 1.53 -17.40 -4.47
C LYS A 172 2.45 -17.42 -5.69
N VAL A 173 3.39 -16.48 -5.79
CA VAL A 173 4.25 -16.28 -6.95
C VAL A 173 5.69 -15.95 -6.56
N THR A 174 6.63 -16.17 -7.46
CA THR A 174 8.03 -15.81 -7.28
C THR A 174 8.19 -14.30 -7.41
N LEU A 175 8.72 -13.67 -6.38
CA LEU A 175 9.00 -12.23 -6.39
C LEU A 175 10.25 -11.89 -7.21
N PRO A 176 10.35 -10.67 -7.78
CA PRO A 176 11.56 -10.21 -8.42
C PRO A 176 12.72 -10.19 -7.42
N LYS A 177 13.94 -10.30 -7.95
CA LYS A 177 15.13 -10.18 -7.09
C LYS A 177 15.19 -8.77 -6.51
N PRO A 178 15.39 -8.63 -5.18
CA PRO A 178 15.58 -7.34 -4.56
C PRO A 178 16.86 -6.66 -5.06
N ASP A 179 17.02 -5.38 -4.72
CA ASP A 179 18.25 -4.65 -4.97
C ASP A 179 19.41 -5.36 -4.24
N ALA A 180 20.60 -5.34 -4.84
CA ALA A 180 21.78 -5.85 -4.16
C ALA A 180 22.00 -5.04 -2.86
N ALA A 181 22.32 -5.72 -1.77
CA ALA A 181 22.73 -5.03 -0.56
C ALA A 181 23.95 -4.12 -0.89
N PRO A 182 24.01 -2.88 -0.36
CA PRO A 182 25.18 -2.05 -0.53
C PRO A 182 26.41 -2.84 -0.09
N THR A 183 27.38 -2.96 -0.97
CA THR A 183 28.66 -3.57 -0.63
C THR A 183 29.35 -2.68 0.40
N GLU A 184 29.93 -3.25 1.46
CA GLU A 184 30.61 -2.53 2.57
C GLU A 184 31.75 -1.58 2.10
N THR A 185 32.02 -1.53 0.82
CA THR A 185 33.01 -0.64 0.20
C THR A 185 32.55 0.80 0.03
N ASP A 186 31.24 1.08 0.03
CA ASP A 186 30.71 2.43 -0.20
C ASP A 186 30.71 3.33 1.06
N GLU A 187 30.98 2.77 2.24
CA GLU A 187 31.06 3.55 3.49
C GLU A 187 32.44 4.15 3.79
N LYS A 188 33.47 3.88 2.97
CA LYS A 188 34.85 4.36 3.23
C LYS A 188 35.28 5.57 2.40
N GLU A 189 34.40 6.12 1.54
CA GLU A 189 34.70 7.28 0.70
C GLU A 189 33.79 8.50 0.99
N LYS A 190 33.34 8.67 2.22
CA LYS A 190 32.69 9.94 2.65
C LYS A 190 33.33 10.51 3.89
#